data_ff018a56b26ea686864a17f024719bf7
#
_entry.id   ff018a56b26ea686864a17f024719bf7
#
_cell.length_a   1.000
_cell.length_b   1.000
_cell.length_c   1.000
_cell.angle_alpha   90.00
_cell.angle_beta   90.00
_cell.angle_gamma   90.00
#
_symmetry.space_group_name_H-M   'P 1'
#
loop_
_entity.id
_entity.type
_entity.pdbx_description
1 polymer ?
#
loop_
_entity_poly.entity_id
_entity_poly.type
_entity_poly.pdbx_seq_one_letter_code
_entity_poly.pdbx_strand_id
1 'polypeptide(L)'
;MAEFKLGRIRFVWKGDWATPTVYYKDDVVRYGGKTFICTTGHTSDADFYVDLNVSPSRWNQMTDGQDWKGDWATSTYYKTNDLVKYGGQIYICSTPHTSAATASLGLENDLSKWTAYAEGFDWKSDWAVSTRYKINDLVRYGGTTYVANTGHTSASTAASGLENDQSSWDIFNQGLEYKGAWTGNTRYKYNDIVKQGAGTYICTTQHTSNATTFATDAANWSQFIEGFEYENAWSNSTVYQPGDVVSYGGNQYVAIA
;
A
#
# COMPACT_ATOMS: atom_id res chain seq x y z
N MET A 1 -29.22 -52.27 -43.79
CA MET A 1 -28.22 -52.09 -42.72
C MET A 1 -28.15 -50.61 -42.43
N ALA A 2 -28.42 -50.21 -41.21
CA ALA A 2 -28.30 -48.78 -40.80
C ALA A 2 -26.80 -48.49 -40.61
N GLU A 3 -26.27 -47.53 -41.36
CA GLU A 3 -24.89 -47.06 -41.27
C GLU A 3 -24.75 -46.20 -40.02
N PHE A 4 -24.00 -46.68 -39.03
CA PHE A 4 -23.71 -45.93 -37.82
C PHE A 4 -22.50 -45.00 -38.12
N LYS A 5 -22.79 -43.70 -38.35
CA LYS A 5 -21.74 -42.69 -38.49
C LYS A 5 -21.32 -42.22 -37.11
N LEU A 6 -20.14 -42.66 -36.65
CA LEU A 6 -19.47 -42.05 -35.51
C LEU A 6 -19.05 -40.62 -35.89
N GLY A 7 -19.83 -39.64 -35.40
CA GLY A 7 -19.42 -38.25 -35.45
C GLY A 7 -18.29 -38.03 -34.42
N ARG A 8 -17.07 -37.75 -34.89
CA ARG A 8 -15.96 -37.41 -34.02
C ARG A 8 -16.14 -35.96 -33.53
N ILE A 9 -16.49 -35.79 -32.26
CA ILE A 9 -16.39 -34.48 -31.62
C ILE A 9 -14.91 -34.21 -31.41
N ARG A 10 -14.34 -33.30 -32.20
CA ARG A 10 -12.92 -32.98 -32.14
C ARG A 10 -12.77 -31.50 -31.86
N PHE A 11 -12.65 -31.15 -30.58
CA PHE A 11 -12.17 -29.83 -30.18
C PHE A 11 -10.65 -29.78 -30.41
N VAL A 12 -10.17 -28.70 -31.04
CA VAL A 12 -8.74 -28.50 -31.25
C VAL A 12 -8.31 -27.30 -30.43
N TRP A 13 -7.50 -27.52 -29.41
CA TRP A 13 -6.91 -26.46 -28.63
C TRP A 13 -5.86 -25.70 -29.44
N LYS A 14 -6.03 -24.36 -29.60
CA LYS A 14 -5.15 -23.49 -30.36
C LYS A 14 -4.28 -22.59 -29.48
N GLY A 15 -4.42 -22.64 -28.17
CA GLY A 15 -3.73 -21.72 -27.26
C GLY A 15 -4.46 -20.39 -27.14
N ASP A 16 -3.69 -19.31 -26.97
CA ASP A 16 -4.25 -17.95 -26.93
C ASP A 16 -4.74 -17.54 -28.32
N TRP A 17 -5.88 -16.84 -28.35
CA TRP A 17 -6.36 -16.23 -29.58
C TRP A 17 -5.31 -15.25 -30.13
N ALA A 18 -5.09 -15.29 -31.42
CA ALA A 18 -4.13 -14.45 -32.12
C ALA A 18 -4.72 -13.92 -33.44
N THR A 19 -4.18 -12.81 -33.92
CA THR A 19 -4.52 -12.20 -35.21
C THR A 19 -3.24 -11.84 -35.97
N PRO A 20 -3.23 -11.98 -37.34
CA PRO A 20 -4.23 -12.64 -38.19
C PRO A 20 -4.06 -14.18 -38.15
N THR A 21 -5.13 -14.88 -37.85
CA THR A 21 -5.10 -16.38 -37.77
C THR A 21 -6.38 -16.96 -38.34
N VAL A 22 -6.27 -18.04 -39.10
CA VAL A 22 -7.42 -18.79 -39.60
C VAL A 22 -7.88 -19.79 -38.53
N TYR A 23 -9.12 -19.63 -38.09
CA TYR A 23 -9.78 -20.54 -37.18
C TYR A 23 -10.85 -21.34 -37.89
N TYR A 24 -10.96 -22.62 -37.55
CA TYR A 24 -11.97 -23.51 -38.07
C TYR A 24 -13.03 -23.79 -37.00
N LYS A 25 -14.19 -24.24 -37.45
CA LYS A 25 -15.24 -24.69 -36.54
C LYS A 25 -14.66 -25.74 -35.56
N ASP A 26 -15.03 -25.62 -34.27
CA ASP A 26 -14.60 -26.46 -33.16
C ASP A 26 -13.14 -26.23 -32.72
N ASP A 27 -12.45 -25.23 -33.25
CA ASP A 27 -11.22 -24.71 -32.65
C ASP A 27 -11.54 -24.01 -31.32
N VAL A 28 -10.70 -24.28 -30.31
CA VAL A 28 -10.84 -23.69 -28.96
C VAL A 28 -9.64 -22.81 -28.66
N VAL A 29 -9.93 -21.59 -28.21
CA VAL A 29 -8.91 -20.60 -27.86
C VAL A 29 -9.13 -20.06 -26.46
N ARG A 30 -8.08 -19.54 -25.86
CA ARG A 30 -8.15 -18.71 -24.66
C ARG A 30 -8.10 -17.23 -25.06
N TYR A 31 -8.95 -16.42 -24.46
CA TYR A 31 -8.89 -14.96 -24.55
C TYR A 31 -9.23 -14.34 -23.20
N GLY A 32 -8.24 -13.67 -22.57
CA GLY A 32 -8.35 -13.29 -21.17
C GLY A 32 -8.44 -14.52 -20.26
N GLY A 33 -9.21 -14.44 -19.19
CA GLY A 33 -9.49 -15.57 -18.31
C GLY A 33 -10.47 -16.61 -18.85
N LYS A 34 -10.95 -16.46 -20.10
CA LYS A 34 -12.05 -17.25 -20.66
C LYS A 34 -11.58 -18.14 -21.82
N THR A 35 -12.29 -19.27 -22.02
CA THR A 35 -12.12 -20.08 -23.22
C THR A 35 -13.33 -19.97 -24.14
N PHE A 36 -13.07 -19.97 -25.44
CA PHE A 36 -14.07 -19.86 -26.48
C PHE A 36 -13.91 -20.94 -27.52
N ILE A 37 -15.04 -21.39 -28.07
CA ILE A 37 -15.10 -22.32 -29.20
C ILE A 37 -15.54 -21.60 -30.45
N CYS A 38 -14.82 -21.82 -31.55
CA CYS A 38 -15.18 -21.30 -32.86
C CYS A 38 -16.44 -22.00 -33.39
N THR A 39 -17.47 -21.21 -33.71
CA THR A 39 -18.75 -21.71 -34.25
C THR A 39 -18.75 -21.74 -35.77
N THR A 40 -18.01 -20.79 -36.39
CA THR A 40 -17.95 -20.62 -37.86
C THR A 40 -16.51 -20.30 -38.26
N GLY A 41 -15.97 -21.09 -39.20
CA GLY A 41 -14.61 -20.85 -39.68
C GLY A 41 -14.43 -19.47 -40.26
N HIS A 42 -13.35 -18.78 -39.88
CA HIS A 42 -13.03 -17.42 -40.29
C HIS A 42 -11.56 -17.10 -40.13
N THR A 43 -11.10 -16.02 -40.75
CA THR A 43 -9.84 -15.38 -40.36
C THR A 43 -10.14 -14.36 -39.26
N SER A 44 -9.39 -14.40 -38.16
CA SER A 44 -9.60 -13.46 -37.05
C SER A 44 -9.47 -12.01 -37.47
N ASP A 45 -10.33 -11.18 -36.92
CA ASP A 45 -10.27 -9.72 -37.08
C ASP A 45 -9.06 -9.14 -36.28
N ALA A 46 -8.88 -7.84 -36.33
CA ALA A 46 -7.84 -7.15 -35.54
C ALA A 46 -8.10 -7.19 -34.02
N ASP A 47 -9.36 -7.33 -33.62
CA ASP A 47 -9.80 -7.45 -32.23
C ASP A 47 -10.78 -8.60 -32.06
N PHE A 48 -10.56 -9.42 -31.01
CA PHE A 48 -11.42 -10.56 -30.67
C PHE A 48 -12.91 -10.17 -30.52
N TYR A 49 -13.19 -9.02 -29.95
CA TYR A 49 -14.56 -8.58 -29.72
C TYR A 49 -15.31 -8.23 -30.99
N VAL A 50 -14.62 -7.92 -32.08
CA VAL A 50 -15.24 -7.78 -33.40
C VAL A 50 -15.81 -9.14 -33.85
N ASP A 51 -15.01 -10.19 -33.74
CA ASP A 51 -15.45 -11.55 -34.08
C ASP A 51 -16.53 -12.10 -33.14
N LEU A 52 -16.45 -11.74 -31.84
CA LEU A 52 -17.42 -12.16 -30.85
C LEU A 52 -18.80 -11.50 -31.04
N ASN A 53 -18.82 -10.22 -31.41
CA ASN A 53 -20.04 -9.39 -31.48
C ASN A 53 -20.70 -9.39 -32.88
N VAL A 54 -20.10 -10.04 -33.87
CA VAL A 54 -20.77 -10.20 -35.18
C VAL A 54 -21.99 -11.09 -35.02
N SER A 55 -23.02 -10.88 -35.87
CA SER A 55 -24.24 -11.69 -35.82
C SER A 55 -24.37 -12.58 -37.08
N PRO A 56 -24.39 -13.95 -36.92
CA PRO A 56 -24.19 -14.69 -35.66
C PRO A 56 -22.73 -14.64 -35.19
N SER A 57 -22.56 -14.68 -33.86
CA SER A 57 -21.21 -14.69 -33.26
C SER A 57 -20.35 -15.82 -33.79
N ARG A 58 -19.09 -15.52 -34.09
CA ARG A 58 -18.10 -16.52 -34.53
C ARG A 58 -17.55 -17.36 -33.39
N TRP A 59 -17.78 -16.93 -32.15
CA TRP A 59 -17.30 -17.57 -30.95
C TRP A 59 -18.41 -17.80 -29.94
N ASN A 60 -18.40 -18.94 -29.28
CA ASN A 60 -19.21 -19.20 -28.10
C ASN A 60 -18.27 -19.39 -26.89
N GLN A 61 -18.61 -18.76 -25.77
CA GLN A 61 -17.88 -18.96 -24.52
C GLN A 61 -18.12 -20.37 -24.00
N MET A 62 -17.04 -21.09 -23.69
CA MET A 62 -17.08 -22.45 -23.10
C MET A 62 -16.90 -22.39 -21.59
N THR A 63 -15.90 -21.67 -21.10
CA THR A 63 -15.62 -21.56 -19.68
C THR A 63 -15.42 -20.11 -19.29
N ASP A 64 -15.79 -19.82 -18.06
CA ASP A 64 -15.48 -18.57 -17.37
C ASP A 64 -14.32 -18.85 -16.41
N GLY A 65 -13.27 -18.05 -16.50
CA GLY A 65 -12.08 -18.19 -15.67
C GLY A 65 -11.38 -16.84 -15.52
N GLN A 66 -10.28 -16.82 -14.80
CA GLN A 66 -9.49 -15.63 -14.50
C GLN A 66 -8.05 -15.84 -14.96
N ASP A 67 -7.38 -14.79 -15.40
CA ASP A 67 -5.99 -14.84 -15.83
C ASP A 67 -5.15 -13.87 -14.97
N TRP A 68 -4.24 -14.42 -14.18
CA TRP A 68 -3.36 -13.64 -13.32
C TRP A 68 -2.25 -12.97 -14.13
N LYS A 69 -2.19 -11.63 -14.10
CA LYS A 69 -1.22 -10.82 -14.86
C LYS A 69 -0.08 -10.27 -14.00
N GLY A 70 -0.08 -10.53 -12.70
CA GLY A 70 0.88 -9.93 -11.79
C GLY A 70 0.52 -8.50 -11.39
N ASP A 71 1.53 -7.65 -11.22
CA ASP A 71 1.31 -6.25 -10.89
C ASP A 71 0.71 -5.47 -12.08
N TRP A 72 -0.19 -4.54 -11.78
CA TRP A 72 -0.70 -3.62 -12.79
C TRP A 72 0.45 -2.82 -13.43
N ALA A 73 0.43 -2.70 -14.75
CA ALA A 73 1.42 -1.97 -15.52
C ALA A 73 0.78 -0.93 -16.43
N THR A 74 1.50 0.12 -16.73
CA THR A 74 1.10 1.18 -17.68
C THR A 74 1.10 0.67 -19.13
N SER A 75 0.30 1.31 -19.99
CA SER A 75 0.26 1.04 -21.44
C SER A 75 0.11 -0.45 -21.79
N THR A 76 -0.56 -1.20 -20.93
CA THR A 76 -0.78 -2.64 -21.08
C THR A 76 -2.24 -2.91 -21.41
N TYR A 77 -2.48 -3.75 -22.43
CA TYR A 77 -3.84 -4.14 -22.77
C TYR A 77 -4.32 -5.26 -21.84
N TYR A 78 -5.40 -4.96 -21.11
CA TYR A 78 -6.07 -5.91 -20.23
C TYR A 78 -7.40 -6.35 -20.82
N LYS A 79 -7.70 -7.61 -20.64
CA LYS A 79 -8.90 -8.29 -21.13
C LYS A 79 -9.88 -8.54 -19.99
N THR A 80 -11.13 -8.79 -20.30
CA THR A 80 -12.11 -9.18 -19.29
C THR A 80 -11.61 -10.40 -18.50
N ASN A 81 -11.77 -10.36 -17.17
CA ASN A 81 -11.32 -11.35 -16.21
C ASN A 81 -9.79 -11.46 -16.04
N ASP A 82 -8.99 -10.55 -16.59
CA ASP A 82 -7.60 -10.41 -16.16
C ASP A 82 -7.55 -9.89 -14.72
N LEU A 83 -6.74 -10.52 -13.88
CA LEU A 83 -6.50 -10.13 -12.50
C LEU A 83 -5.14 -9.44 -12.39
N VAL A 84 -5.10 -8.32 -11.69
CA VAL A 84 -3.87 -7.59 -11.37
C VAL A 84 -3.79 -7.25 -9.90
N LYS A 85 -2.57 -7.17 -9.37
CA LYS A 85 -2.30 -6.56 -8.08
C LYS A 85 -1.99 -5.07 -8.28
N TYR A 86 -2.62 -4.22 -7.48
CA TYR A 86 -2.33 -2.80 -7.41
C TYR A 86 -2.44 -2.32 -5.97
N GLY A 87 -1.30 -1.89 -5.38
CA GLY A 87 -1.24 -1.64 -3.94
C GLY A 87 -1.51 -2.91 -3.14
N GLY A 88 -2.28 -2.79 -2.07
CA GLY A 88 -2.72 -3.91 -1.26
C GLY A 88 -3.88 -4.71 -1.83
N GLN A 89 -4.43 -4.33 -3.00
CA GLN A 89 -5.64 -4.94 -3.54
C GLN A 89 -5.40 -5.73 -4.83
N ILE A 90 -6.27 -6.71 -5.07
CA ILE A 90 -6.38 -7.39 -6.35
C ILE A 90 -7.63 -6.86 -7.07
N TYR A 91 -7.47 -6.49 -8.32
CA TYR A 91 -8.53 -6.03 -9.20
C TYR A 91 -8.75 -7.00 -10.35
N ILE A 92 -10.02 -7.13 -10.76
CA ILE A 92 -10.43 -7.86 -11.96
C ILE A 92 -10.85 -6.87 -13.04
N CYS A 93 -10.33 -7.05 -14.24
CA CYS A 93 -10.72 -6.24 -15.39
C CYS A 93 -12.16 -6.58 -15.79
N SER A 94 -13.07 -5.61 -15.68
CA SER A 94 -14.47 -5.74 -16.08
C SER A 94 -14.72 -5.32 -17.53
N THR A 95 -13.91 -4.39 -18.04
CA THR A 95 -14.03 -3.87 -19.42
C THR A 95 -12.65 -3.85 -20.06
N PRO A 96 -12.46 -4.51 -21.22
CA PRO A 96 -11.17 -4.53 -21.91
C PRO A 96 -10.71 -3.12 -22.27
N HIS A 97 -9.42 -2.84 -22.00
CA HIS A 97 -8.84 -1.53 -22.28
C HIS A 97 -7.32 -1.59 -22.24
N THR A 98 -6.69 -0.56 -22.78
CA THR A 98 -5.28 -0.30 -22.53
C THR A 98 -5.16 0.63 -21.32
N SER A 99 -4.39 0.22 -20.32
CA SER A 99 -4.16 1.01 -19.11
C SER A 99 -3.48 2.34 -19.40
N ALA A 100 -3.64 3.29 -18.49
CA ALA A 100 -3.05 4.61 -18.58
C ALA A 100 -1.54 4.57 -18.87
N ALA A 101 -1.06 5.53 -19.67
CA ALA A 101 0.35 5.61 -20.05
C ALA A 101 1.26 6.12 -18.93
N THR A 102 0.70 6.78 -17.91
CA THR A 102 1.47 7.37 -16.81
C THR A 102 1.23 6.65 -15.50
N ALA A 103 2.30 6.33 -14.78
CA ALA A 103 2.23 5.71 -13.48
C ALA A 103 1.81 6.67 -12.35
N SER A 104 1.81 7.99 -12.61
CA SER A 104 1.54 9.01 -11.58
C SER A 104 0.14 8.96 -11.00
N LEU A 105 -0.85 8.56 -11.79
CA LEU A 105 -2.22 8.37 -11.35
C LEU A 105 -2.61 6.89 -11.19
N GLY A 106 -1.79 5.99 -11.74
CA GLY A 106 -1.95 4.55 -11.59
C GLY A 106 -3.25 3.99 -12.17
N LEU A 107 -3.73 2.91 -11.57
CA LEU A 107 -5.00 2.25 -11.90
C LEU A 107 -6.20 3.19 -11.69
N GLU A 108 -6.07 4.20 -10.84
CA GLU A 108 -7.13 5.16 -10.53
C GLU A 108 -7.64 5.92 -11.79
N ASN A 109 -6.79 6.07 -12.82
CA ASN A 109 -7.23 6.65 -14.10
C ASN A 109 -8.28 5.81 -14.83
N ASP A 110 -8.22 4.50 -14.63
CA ASP A 110 -9.03 3.53 -15.35
C ASP A 110 -10.00 2.80 -14.41
N LEU A 111 -10.22 3.32 -13.20
CA LEU A 111 -10.95 2.61 -12.11
C LEU A 111 -12.33 2.10 -12.58
N SER A 112 -13.00 2.81 -13.49
CA SER A 112 -14.28 2.37 -14.06
C SER A 112 -14.21 1.08 -14.89
N LYS A 113 -12.99 0.64 -15.26
CA LYS A 113 -12.73 -0.60 -16.00
C LYS A 113 -12.39 -1.78 -15.10
N TRP A 114 -12.25 -1.53 -13.81
CA TRP A 114 -11.83 -2.49 -12.82
C TRP A 114 -12.89 -2.68 -11.74
N THR A 115 -12.94 -3.86 -11.19
CA THR A 115 -13.71 -4.17 -9.98
C THR A 115 -12.76 -4.72 -8.93
N ALA A 116 -12.88 -4.28 -7.69
CA ALA A 116 -12.12 -4.86 -6.58
C ALA A 116 -12.50 -6.34 -6.45
N TYR A 117 -11.49 -7.22 -6.43
CA TYR A 117 -11.67 -8.66 -6.40
C TYR A 117 -11.32 -9.25 -5.03
N ALA A 118 -10.18 -8.84 -4.47
CA ALA A 118 -9.79 -9.21 -3.13
C ALA A 118 -9.05 -8.04 -2.46
N GLU A 119 -9.39 -7.79 -1.20
CA GLU A 119 -8.74 -6.80 -0.37
C GLU A 119 -7.53 -7.41 0.33
N GLY A 120 -6.49 -6.62 0.50
CA GLY A 120 -5.27 -6.97 1.19
C GLY A 120 -4.45 -5.72 1.46
N PHE A 121 -3.30 -5.89 2.10
CA PHE A 121 -2.39 -4.79 2.43
C PHE A 121 -1.01 -5.04 1.82
N ASP A 122 -0.31 -3.94 1.49
CA ASP A 122 1.07 -4.00 0.99
C ASP A 122 1.99 -3.20 1.91
N TRP A 123 2.91 -3.87 2.60
CA TRP A 123 3.83 -3.24 3.54
C TRP A 123 4.94 -2.49 2.81
N LYS A 124 5.05 -1.17 3.03
CA LYS A 124 6.02 -0.27 2.38
C LYS A 124 7.15 0.20 3.31
N SER A 125 7.25 -0.33 4.51
CA SER A 125 8.21 0.10 5.51
C SER A 125 7.89 1.49 6.09
N ASP A 126 8.91 2.32 6.33
CA ASP A 126 8.72 3.67 6.85
C ASP A 126 8.16 4.59 5.76
N TRP A 127 7.28 5.52 6.17
CA TRP A 127 6.81 6.58 5.30
C TRP A 127 8.00 7.38 4.73
N ALA A 128 7.97 7.69 3.45
CA ALA A 128 8.98 8.45 2.75
C ALA A 128 8.37 9.61 1.96
N VAL A 129 9.15 10.68 1.79
CA VAL A 129 8.76 11.85 0.99
C VAL A 129 8.70 11.53 -0.50
N SER A 130 7.89 12.26 -1.25
CA SER A 130 7.80 12.18 -2.72
C SER A 130 7.61 10.75 -3.25
N THR A 131 6.95 9.90 -2.46
CA THR A 131 6.72 8.50 -2.77
C THR A 131 5.28 8.28 -3.17
N ARG A 132 5.05 7.55 -4.27
CA ARG A 132 3.71 7.16 -4.70
C ARG A 132 3.20 6.02 -3.83
N TYR A 133 2.15 6.29 -3.08
CA TYR A 133 1.41 5.29 -2.32
C TYR A 133 0.08 4.97 -3.01
N LYS A 134 -0.32 3.73 -2.92
CA LYS A 134 -1.55 3.18 -3.48
C LYS A 134 -2.53 2.87 -2.36
N ILE A 135 -3.79 2.71 -2.68
CA ILE A 135 -4.78 2.26 -1.69
C ILE A 135 -4.33 0.96 -1.02
N ASN A 136 -4.54 0.86 0.30
CA ASN A 136 -4.12 -0.24 1.16
C ASN A 136 -2.60 -0.48 1.27
N ASP A 137 -1.76 0.48 0.83
CA ASP A 137 -0.36 0.47 1.23
C ASP A 137 -0.25 0.80 2.73
N LEU A 138 0.55 0.02 3.45
CA LEU A 138 0.83 0.24 4.88
C LEU A 138 2.21 0.87 5.04
N VAL A 139 2.28 1.90 5.86
CA VAL A 139 3.54 2.56 6.24
C VAL A 139 3.64 2.71 7.75
N ARG A 140 4.85 2.71 8.27
CA ARG A 140 5.13 3.13 9.62
C ARG A 140 5.55 4.59 9.63
N TYR A 141 4.97 5.37 10.54
CA TYR A 141 5.38 6.74 10.80
C TYR A 141 5.32 7.01 12.31
N GLY A 142 6.47 7.17 12.94
CA GLY A 142 6.57 7.15 14.40
C GLY A 142 6.22 5.75 14.95
N GLY A 143 5.60 5.71 16.11
CA GLY A 143 5.10 4.48 16.71
C GLY A 143 3.84 3.92 16.06
N THR A 144 3.29 4.57 15.04
CA THR A 144 1.98 4.24 14.46
C THR A 144 2.13 3.70 13.05
N THR A 145 1.35 2.69 12.72
CA THR A 145 1.18 2.18 11.36
C THR A 145 -0.06 2.80 10.74
N TYR A 146 0.07 3.30 9.53
CA TYR A 146 -0.99 3.93 8.75
C TYR A 146 -1.27 3.10 7.50
N VAL A 147 -2.53 3.16 7.04
CA VAL A 147 -2.98 2.61 5.77
C VAL A 147 -3.40 3.73 4.83
N ALA A 148 -2.96 3.69 3.59
CA ALA A 148 -3.41 4.64 2.57
C ALA A 148 -4.87 4.32 2.19
N ASN A 149 -5.76 5.29 2.43
CA ASN A 149 -7.17 5.20 2.03
C ASN A 149 -7.40 5.73 0.60
N THR A 150 -6.42 6.45 0.06
CA THR A 150 -6.46 7.03 -1.28
C THR A 150 -5.07 6.95 -1.90
N GLY A 151 -5.02 6.62 -3.21
CA GLY A 151 -3.76 6.66 -3.97
C GLY A 151 -3.26 8.10 -4.13
N HIS A 152 -2.05 8.40 -3.63
CA HIS A 152 -1.47 9.74 -3.66
C HIS A 152 0.06 9.69 -3.72
N THR A 153 0.68 10.82 -3.99
CA THR A 153 2.13 11.01 -3.82
C THR A 153 2.35 11.81 -2.56
N SER A 154 3.13 11.28 -1.61
CA SER A 154 3.42 11.93 -0.34
C SER A 154 4.14 13.26 -0.51
N ALA A 155 4.03 14.11 0.50
CA ALA A 155 4.66 15.43 0.53
C ALA A 155 6.15 15.37 0.19
N SER A 156 6.64 16.42 -0.48
CA SER A 156 8.04 16.52 -0.92
C SER A 156 9.02 16.91 0.20
N THR A 157 8.51 17.36 1.35
CA THR A 157 9.34 17.80 2.48
C THR A 157 9.10 16.94 3.71
N ALA A 158 10.17 16.53 4.37
CA ALA A 158 10.11 15.79 5.63
C ALA A 158 9.75 16.67 6.84
N ALA A 159 9.75 18.00 6.68
CA ALA A 159 9.58 18.95 7.80
C ALA A 159 8.22 18.82 8.49
N SER A 160 7.16 18.50 7.73
CA SER A 160 5.81 18.28 8.28
C SER A 160 5.39 16.80 8.18
N GLY A 161 6.19 15.96 7.54
CA GLY A 161 5.98 14.53 7.48
C GLY A 161 4.64 14.11 6.85
N LEU A 162 4.10 12.98 7.32
CA LEU A 162 2.82 12.41 6.90
C LEU A 162 1.64 13.38 7.17
N GLU A 163 1.80 14.33 8.10
CA GLU A 163 0.76 15.30 8.46
C GLU A 163 0.34 16.21 7.30
N ASN A 164 1.20 16.38 6.27
CA ASN A 164 0.86 17.18 5.09
C ASN A 164 -0.19 16.51 4.20
N ASP A 165 -0.27 15.22 4.24
CA ASP A 165 -1.19 14.39 3.45
C ASP A 165 -2.06 13.48 4.34
N GLN A 166 -2.30 13.90 5.58
CA GLN A 166 -3.01 13.14 6.60
C GLN A 166 -4.39 12.65 6.14
N SER A 167 -5.10 13.41 5.30
CA SER A 167 -6.40 13.03 4.78
C SER A 167 -6.37 11.77 3.88
N SER A 168 -5.19 11.40 3.39
CA SER A 168 -4.97 10.20 2.55
C SER A 168 -4.62 8.96 3.37
N TRP A 169 -4.58 9.10 4.70
CA TRP A 169 -4.15 8.04 5.61
C TRP A 169 -5.16 7.80 6.72
N ASP A 170 -5.39 6.54 7.03
CA ASP A 170 -6.09 6.11 8.23
C ASP A 170 -5.11 5.40 9.17
N ILE A 171 -5.36 5.48 10.48
CA ILE A 171 -4.59 4.73 11.47
C ILE A 171 -4.97 3.27 11.36
N PHE A 172 -3.99 2.42 11.04
CA PHE A 172 -4.16 0.97 11.00
C PHE A 172 -3.89 0.34 12.37
N ASN A 173 -2.79 0.73 13.01
CA ASN A 173 -2.44 0.26 14.35
C ASN A 173 -1.61 1.31 15.07
N GLN A 174 -2.03 1.66 16.30
CA GLN A 174 -1.26 2.53 17.16
C GLN A 174 -0.22 1.72 17.93
N GLY A 175 1.02 2.19 17.90
CA GLY A 175 2.13 1.63 18.63
C GLY A 175 3.00 2.73 19.22
N LEU A 176 4.10 2.33 19.83
CA LEU A 176 5.07 3.22 20.48
C LEU A 176 6.44 3.01 19.85
N GLU A 177 7.21 4.07 19.65
CA GLU A 177 8.59 3.99 19.17
C GLU A 177 9.55 4.63 20.18
N TYR A 178 10.44 3.83 20.77
CA TYR A 178 11.46 4.36 21.66
C TYR A 178 12.63 4.96 20.89
N LYS A 179 12.87 6.27 21.08
CA LYS A 179 13.88 7.05 20.37
C LYS A 179 15.17 7.25 21.17
N GLY A 180 15.28 6.70 22.36
CA GLY A 180 16.41 6.94 23.25
C GLY A 180 16.28 8.24 24.05
N ALA A 181 17.41 8.88 24.35
CA ALA A 181 17.40 10.18 25.05
C ALA A 181 16.82 11.28 24.13
N TRP A 182 16.10 12.23 24.73
CA TRP A 182 15.64 13.40 23.99
C TRP A 182 16.85 14.16 23.42
N THR A 183 16.70 14.65 22.18
CA THR A 183 17.73 15.41 21.47
C THR A 183 17.11 16.63 20.83
N GLY A 184 17.77 17.77 20.92
CA GLY A 184 17.35 19.01 20.28
C GLY A 184 17.41 18.93 18.74
N ASN A 185 16.65 19.79 18.06
CA ASN A 185 16.52 19.85 16.60
C ASN A 185 16.13 18.53 15.93
N THR A 186 15.42 17.68 16.67
CA THR A 186 14.99 16.36 16.20
C THR A 186 13.49 16.37 15.92
N ARG A 187 13.09 15.79 14.78
CA ARG A 187 11.66 15.60 14.48
C ARG A 187 11.13 14.44 15.28
N TYR A 188 10.22 14.75 16.22
CA TYR A 188 9.45 13.76 16.97
C TYR A 188 8.03 13.65 16.43
N LYS A 189 7.56 12.42 16.38
CA LYS A 189 6.27 12.02 15.83
C LYS A 189 5.32 11.62 16.97
N TYR A 190 4.05 11.61 16.70
CA TYR A 190 3.06 11.08 17.64
C TYR A 190 3.42 9.67 18.10
N ASN A 191 3.35 9.40 19.41
CA ASN A 191 3.74 8.14 20.06
C ASN A 191 5.25 7.79 20.06
N ASP A 192 6.12 8.73 19.68
CA ASP A 192 7.55 8.57 19.99
C ASP A 192 7.76 8.68 21.50
N ILE A 193 8.57 7.80 22.08
CA ILE A 193 8.97 7.81 23.48
C ILE A 193 10.42 8.22 23.59
N VAL A 194 10.71 9.16 24.48
CA VAL A 194 12.08 9.61 24.80
C VAL A 194 12.37 9.49 26.29
N LYS A 195 13.63 9.31 26.63
CA LYS A 195 14.14 9.50 28.01
C LYS A 195 14.56 10.96 28.16
N GLN A 196 14.10 11.62 29.23
CA GLN A 196 14.55 12.95 29.65
C GLN A 196 14.73 12.98 31.16
N GLY A 197 15.99 13.18 31.62
CA GLY A 197 16.33 12.97 33.01
C GLY A 197 15.99 11.55 33.45
N ALA A 198 15.45 11.40 34.63
CA ALA A 198 15.00 10.12 35.16
C ALA A 198 13.70 9.58 34.52
N GLY A 199 12.90 10.44 33.89
CA GLY A 199 11.60 10.08 33.32
C GLY A 199 11.64 9.68 31.85
N THR A 200 10.58 8.99 31.42
CA THR A 200 10.28 8.81 30.00
C THR A 200 9.01 9.56 29.64
N TYR A 201 9.00 10.11 28.43
CA TYR A 201 7.91 10.95 27.92
C TYR A 201 7.45 10.44 26.57
N ILE A 202 6.14 10.54 26.33
CA ILE A 202 5.52 10.21 25.05
C ILE A 202 5.14 11.49 24.31
N CYS A 203 5.48 11.56 23.03
CA CYS A 203 5.11 12.67 22.16
C CYS A 203 3.61 12.63 21.87
N THR A 204 2.90 13.68 22.30
CA THR A 204 1.45 13.85 22.08
C THR A 204 1.13 14.79 20.92
N THR A 205 2.12 15.57 20.48
CA THR A 205 2.00 16.46 19.33
C THR A 205 3.30 16.42 18.55
N GLN A 206 3.25 16.04 17.30
CA GLN A 206 4.44 15.97 16.45
C GLN A 206 5.05 17.35 16.24
N HIS A 207 6.35 17.44 16.44
CA HIS A 207 7.07 18.71 16.35
C HIS A 207 8.55 18.49 16.07
N THR A 208 9.25 19.54 15.69
CA THR A 208 10.71 19.56 15.76
C THR A 208 11.10 20.16 17.09
N SER A 209 11.87 19.43 17.90
CA SER A 209 12.25 19.83 19.23
C SER A 209 13.08 21.11 19.24
N ASN A 210 12.99 21.86 20.33
CA ASN A 210 13.85 23.00 20.59
C ASN A 210 15.33 22.58 20.52
N ALA A 211 16.22 23.52 20.15
CA ALA A 211 17.63 23.20 19.98
C ALA A 211 18.34 22.81 21.29
N THR A 212 17.88 23.32 22.44
CA THR A 212 18.67 23.33 23.68
C THR A 212 17.95 22.75 24.90
N THR A 213 16.61 22.82 24.99
CA THR A 213 15.92 22.45 26.22
C THR A 213 14.57 21.81 25.98
N PHE A 214 14.36 20.64 26.63
CA PHE A 214 13.10 19.92 26.65
C PHE A 214 11.94 20.75 27.22
N ALA A 215 12.21 21.56 28.23
CA ALA A 215 11.19 22.36 28.91
C ALA A 215 10.43 23.32 27.99
N THR A 216 11.09 23.79 26.90
CA THR A 216 10.44 24.66 25.91
C THR A 216 9.37 23.90 25.11
N ASP A 217 9.56 22.60 24.95
CA ASP A 217 8.66 21.73 24.18
C ASP A 217 7.71 20.92 25.07
N ALA A 218 7.72 21.13 26.38
CA ALA A 218 7.01 20.32 27.36
C ALA A 218 5.52 20.10 27.03
N ALA A 219 4.88 21.10 26.40
CA ALA A 219 3.47 20.99 25.99
C ALA A 219 3.19 19.92 24.93
N ASN A 220 4.23 19.48 24.20
CA ASN A 220 4.12 18.44 23.20
C ASN A 220 4.35 17.02 23.74
N TRP A 221 4.61 16.92 25.04
CA TRP A 221 4.95 15.68 25.71
C TRP A 221 4.00 15.40 26.87
N SER A 222 3.76 14.12 27.12
CA SER A 222 3.14 13.63 28.34
C SER A 222 4.09 12.68 29.03
N GLN A 223 4.19 12.78 30.34
CA GLN A 223 4.99 11.86 31.13
C GLN A 223 4.41 10.44 30.98
N PHE A 224 5.26 9.48 30.58
CA PHE A 224 4.87 8.11 30.34
C PHE A 224 5.23 7.22 31.55
N ILE A 225 6.46 7.37 32.05
CA ILE A 225 6.93 6.65 33.25
C ILE A 225 7.73 7.64 34.08
N GLU A 226 7.44 7.69 35.37
CA GLU A 226 8.31 8.33 36.36
C GLU A 226 9.49 7.42 36.68
N GLY A 227 10.65 8.00 36.88
CA GLY A 227 11.84 7.27 37.24
C GLY A 227 12.73 8.08 38.19
N PHE A 228 13.78 7.43 38.69
CA PHE A 228 14.84 8.07 39.46
C PHE A 228 16.18 7.79 38.81
N GLU A 229 17.04 8.82 38.70
CA GLU A 229 18.40 8.69 38.18
C GLU A 229 19.41 9.21 39.24
N TYR A 230 20.35 8.39 39.64
CA TYR A 230 21.34 8.78 40.65
C TYR A 230 22.49 9.56 40.00
N GLU A 231 22.59 10.87 40.31
CA GLU A 231 23.54 11.83 39.74
C GLU A 231 24.77 12.05 40.61
N ASN A 232 25.03 11.18 41.58
CA ASN A 232 26.15 11.25 42.52
C ASN A 232 26.01 12.42 43.52
N ALA A 233 27.13 13.13 43.82
CA ALA A 233 27.14 14.23 44.78
C ALA A 233 26.52 15.50 44.12
N TRP A 234 25.72 16.19 44.89
CA TRP A 234 25.16 17.47 44.48
C TRP A 234 26.24 18.47 44.09
N SER A 235 25.99 19.23 43.03
CA SER A 235 26.84 20.31 42.54
C SER A 235 26.03 21.55 42.29
N ASN A 236 26.50 22.72 42.71
CA ASN A 236 25.83 24.00 42.55
C ASN A 236 25.81 24.54 41.07
N SER A 237 26.56 23.90 40.19
CA SER A 237 26.66 24.31 38.78
C SER A 237 25.99 23.33 37.83
N THR A 238 25.27 22.33 38.35
CA THR A 238 24.57 21.32 37.56
C THR A 238 23.09 21.63 37.52
N VAL A 239 22.49 21.53 36.34
CA VAL A 239 21.04 21.60 36.16
C VAL A 239 20.48 20.17 36.31
N TYR A 240 19.68 19.99 37.34
CA TYR A 240 19.03 18.73 37.62
C TYR A 240 17.63 18.70 37.01
N GLN A 241 17.22 17.51 36.57
CA GLN A 241 15.89 17.27 36.04
C GLN A 241 14.98 16.61 37.10
N PRO A 242 13.66 16.71 36.99
CA PRO A 242 12.75 16.00 37.87
C PRO A 242 13.06 14.49 37.91
N GLY A 243 13.17 13.92 39.10
CA GLY A 243 13.54 12.53 39.33
C GLY A 243 15.05 12.27 39.51
N ASP A 244 15.92 13.27 39.23
CA ASP A 244 17.35 13.13 39.56
C ASP A 244 17.56 13.05 41.07
N VAL A 245 18.36 12.10 41.50
CA VAL A 245 18.69 11.86 42.89
C VAL A 245 20.16 12.19 43.13
N VAL A 246 20.43 13.07 44.09
CA VAL A 246 21.80 13.47 44.46
C VAL A 246 22.07 13.20 45.92
N SER A 247 23.32 13.00 46.28
CA SER A 247 23.76 12.94 47.66
C SER A 247 24.34 14.26 48.13
N TYR A 248 23.93 14.72 49.31
CA TYR A 248 24.47 15.92 49.93
C TYR A 248 24.41 15.79 51.45
N GLY A 249 25.54 16.02 52.16
CA GLY A 249 25.60 15.96 53.60
C GLY A 249 25.18 14.63 54.20
N GLY A 250 25.39 13.53 53.51
CA GLY A 250 25.02 12.16 53.97
C GLY A 250 23.55 11.80 53.72
N ASN A 251 22.78 12.66 53.13
CA ASN A 251 21.37 12.42 52.73
C ASN A 251 21.24 12.35 51.18
N GLN A 252 20.16 11.72 50.75
CA GLN A 252 19.75 11.75 49.32
C GLN A 252 18.57 12.65 49.12
N TYR A 253 18.60 13.42 48.04
CA TYR A 253 17.57 14.38 47.62
C TYR A 253 17.15 14.04 46.20
N VAL A 254 15.85 14.20 45.92
CA VAL A 254 15.28 14.09 44.58
C VAL A 254 14.87 15.46 44.09
N ALA A 255 15.22 15.77 42.86
CA ALA A 255 14.73 16.92 42.16
C ALA A 255 13.25 16.75 41.81
N ILE A 256 12.39 17.71 42.19
CA ILE A 256 10.94 17.58 42.03
C ILE A 256 10.36 18.63 41.06
N ALA A 257 11.12 19.61 40.63
CA ALA A 257 10.73 20.63 39.66
C ALA A 257 11.98 21.35 39.11
#